data_395ab6db411c2ac731b8a7a809cd6188
#
_entry.id   395ab6db411c2ac731b8a7a809cd6188
#
_cell.length_a   1.000
_cell.length_b   1.000
_cell.length_c   1.000
_cell.angle_alpha   90.00
_cell.angle_beta   90.00
_cell.angle_gamma   90.00
#
_symmetry.space_group_name_H-M   'P 1'
#
loop_
_entity.id
_entity.type
_entity.pdbx_description
1 polymer ?
#
loop_
_entity_poly.entity_id
_entity_poly.type
_entity_poly.pdbx_seq_one_letter_code
_entity_poly.pdbx_strand_id
1 'polypeptide(L)'
;MHLLITSAGRRNHLISCFREDAASLNLPLRILAADFRPEFSPACRQADAHFAVPHCADSDYVPTLLKLCREHEVRVLVPAIDPELPILSAHRAAFAAIGTHVVVSGPEAVAVSQDKGRTAEVLLASGIATPRTLSLADYLHAPKRLQHPVIAKPRTGSASQGIVRPNSAEELTTLNPQDYIVQELWEGREFTVNVFFDRAGRMRCAVPHERLEVRAGEVSKGVTRRHPQLEEVAWRLPAALSDAAGPLCFQAIVRDSGEIAVFEINARFGGGFPLAHRAGAPFTRWLLEEAIGCQTTAADEWRTGLTMLRYDAAVFFDE
;
A
#
# COMPACT_ATOMS: atom_id res chain seq x y z
N MET A 1 -9.01 7.04 22.77
CA MET A 1 -7.78 7.10 21.91
C MET A 1 -8.11 7.81 20.62
N HIS A 2 -7.20 8.65 20.10
CA HIS A 2 -7.39 9.29 18.78
C HIS A 2 -6.47 8.64 17.75
N LEU A 3 -7.03 8.35 16.56
CA LEU A 3 -6.33 7.86 15.39
C LEU A 3 -6.54 8.86 14.25
N LEU A 4 -5.48 9.22 13.53
CA LEU A 4 -5.51 10.11 12.38
C LEU A 4 -5.23 9.33 11.09
N ILE A 5 -6.11 9.43 10.10
CA ILE A 5 -5.86 8.95 8.74
C ILE A 5 -5.52 10.14 7.87
N THR A 6 -4.33 10.15 7.27
CA THR A 6 -3.89 11.21 6.35
C THR A 6 -4.19 10.86 4.90
N SER A 7 -4.36 11.88 4.05
CA SER A 7 -4.75 11.73 2.63
C SER A 7 -5.94 10.78 2.49
N ALA A 8 -6.95 10.98 3.35
CA ALA A 8 -8.03 10.03 3.61
C ALA A 8 -8.86 9.68 2.37
N GLY A 9 -9.07 10.64 1.44
CA GLY A 9 -9.69 10.41 0.14
C GLY A 9 -10.98 9.60 0.21
N ARG A 10 -10.96 8.41 -0.40
CA ARG A 10 -12.07 7.45 -0.44
C ARG A 10 -11.84 6.22 0.48
N ARG A 11 -11.06 6.36 1.56
CA ARG A 11 -10.73 5.25 2.47
C ARG A 11 -11.82 4.95 3.51
N ASN A 12 -13.09 5.14 3.15
CA ASN A 12 -14.25 4.89 4.00
C ASN A 12 -14.25 3.49 4.62
N HIS A 13 -13.94 2.45 3.83
CA HIS A 13 -13.86 1.08 4.36
C HIS A 13 -12.74 0.90 5.39
N LEU A 14 -11.62 1.63 5.27
CA LEU A 14 -10.55 1.58 6.27
C LEU A 14 -11.03 2.16 7.61
N ILE A 15 -11.77 3.28 7.57
CA ILE A 15 -12.42 3.86 8.76
C ILE A 15 -13.36 2.84 9.40
N SER A 16 -14.19 2.16 8.59
CA SER A 16 -15.13 1.15 9.09
C SER A 16 -14.39 -0.03 9.75
N CYS A 17 -13.29 -0.52 9.14
CA CYS A 17 -12.46 -1.59 9.74
C CYS A 17 -11.92 -1.17 11.12
N PHE A 18 -11.36 0.03 11.25
CA PHE A 18 -10.88 0.53 12.54
C PHE A 18 -12.00 0.67 13.58
N ARG A 19 -13.19 1.13 13.20
CA ARG A 19 -14.33 1.25 14.11
C ARG A 19 -14.83 -0.11 14.59
N GLU A 20 -14.95 -1.08 13.68
CA GLU A 20 -15.39 -2.44 14.02
C GLU A 20 -14.40 -3.10 14.99
N ASP A 21 -13.10 -2.98 14.72
CA ASP A 21 -12.08 -3.59 15.57
C ASP A 21 -11.96 -2.89 16.92
N ALA A 22 -12.07 -1.56 16.97
CA ALA A 22 -12.11 -0.81 18.22
C ALA A 22 -13.31 -1.22 19.08
N ALA A 23 -14.49 -1.39 18.48
CA ALA A 23 -15.67 -1.87 19.18
C ALA A 23 -15.47 -3.28 19.73
N SER A 24 -14.85 -4.18 18.97
CA SER A 24 -14.53 -5.55 19.42
C SER A 24 -13.53 -5.60 20.58
N LEU A 25 -12.66 -4.58 20.69
CA LEU A 25 -11.70 -4.40 21.77
C LEU A 25 -12.27 -3.61 22.98
N ASN A 26 -13.54 -3.18 22.92
CA ASN A 26 -14.12 -2.21 23.86
C ASN A 26 -13.26 -0.94 24.02
N LEU A 27 -12.59 -0.52 22.95
CA LEU A 27 -11.68 0.63 22.94
C LEU A 27 -12.45 1.87 22.46
N PRO A 28 -12.58 2.91 23.31
CA PRO A 28 -13.14 4.19 22.87
C PRO A 28 -12.19 4.84 21.86
N LEU A 29 -12.51 4.72 20.58
CA LEU A 29 -11.73 5.22 19.46
C LEU A 29 -12.45 6.40 18.80
N ARG A 30 -11.73 7.51 18.64
CA ARG A 30 -12.12 8.64 17.80
C ARG A 30 -11.22 8.68 16.57
N ILE A 31 -11.81 8.67 15.38
CA ILE A 31 -11.09 8.69 14.11
C ILE A 31 -11.12 10.10 13.54
N LEU A 32 -9.95 10.67 13.38
CA LEU A 32 -9.70 11.94 12.71
C LEU A 32 -9.25 11.65 11.28
N ALA A 33 -9.60 12.52 10.34
CA ALA A 33 -9.14 12.43 8.97
C ALA A 33 -8.50 13.75 8.53
N ALA A 34 -7.43 13.69 7.76
CA ALA A 34 -6.81 14.85 7.15
C ALA A 34 -6.68 14.64 5.64
N ASP A 35 -6.93 15.71 4.88
CA ASP A 35 -6.79 15.69 3.42
C ASP A 35 -6.40 17.08 2.93
N PHE A 36 -5.78 17.16 1.74
CA PHE A 36 -5.51 18.43 1.08
C PHE A 36 -6.81 19.16 0.70
N ARG A 37 -7.84 18.38 0.36
CA ARG A 37 -9.19 18.90 0.02
C ARG A 37 -10.26 18.09 0.75
N PRO A 38 -10.39 18.26 2.07
CA PRO A 38 -11.29 17.47 2.91
C PRO A 38 -12.77 17.60 2.52
N GLU A 39 -13.14 18.73 1.88
CA GLU A 39 -14.49 18.97 1.36
C GLU A 39 -14.88 17.97 0.26
N PHE A 40 -13.91 17.42 -0.50
CA PHE A 40 -14.12 16.42 -1.55
C PHE A 40 -13.74 14.99 -1.12
N SER A 41 -13.42 14.79 0.16
CA SER A 41 -13.07 13.49 0.70
C SER A 41 -14.25 12.86 1.43
N PRO A 42 -14.90 11.83 0.87
CA PRO A 42 -15.97 11.13 1.58
C PRO A 42 -15.49 10.46 2.86
N ALA A 43 -14.22 10.07 2.96
CA ALA A 43 -13.64 9.55 4.20
C ALA A 43 -13.55 10.64 5.29
N CYS A 44 -13.21 11.88 4.92
CA CYS A 44 -13.24 13.03 5.84
C CYS A 44 -14.66 13.27 6.39
N ARG A 45 -15.69 13.11 5.57
CA ARG A 45 -17.08 13.26 6.00
C ARG A 45 -17.58 12.12 6.89
N GLN A 46 -16.97 10.95 6.79
CA GLN A 46 -17.29 9.80 7.65
C GLN A 46 -16.54 9.82 8.98
N ALA A 47 -15.40 10.48 9.05
CA ALA A 47 -14.59 10.60 10.28
C ALA A 47 -15.31 11.40 11.37
N ASP A 48 -14.88 11.25 12.64
CA ASP A 48 -15.45 11.97 13.78
C ASP A 48 -15.03 13.46 13.80
N ALA A 49 -13.92 13.80 13.14
CA ALA A 49 -13.51 15.16 12.79
C ALA A 49 -12.56 15.10 11.58
N HIS A 50 -12.49 16.20 10.84
CA HIS A 50 -11.57 16.27 9.69
C HIS A 50 -10.86 17.63 9.62
N PHE A 51 -9.71 17.64 8.95
CA PHE A 51 -8.81 18.78 8.88
C PHE A 51 -8.25 18.96 7.48
N ALA A 52 -8.17 20.21 7.03
CA ALA A 52 -7.39 20.56 5.86
C ALA A 52 -5.91 20.61 6.22
N VAL A 53 -5.08 19.98 5.40
CA VAL A 53 -3.61 19.99 5.53
C VAL A 53 -2.97 20.36 4.19
N PRO A 54 -1.75 20.93 4.17
CA PRO A 54 -1.02 21.18 2.93
C PRO A 54 -0.85 19.92 2.10
N HIS A 55 -0.52 20.06 0.83
CA HIS A 55 -0.12 18.93 0.01
C HIS A 55 1.12 18.24 0.59
N CYS A 56 1.22 16.92 0.48
CA CYS A 56 2.31 16.16 1.11
C CYS A 56 3.73 16.52 0.58
N ALA A 57 3.83 17.20 -0.56
CA ALA A 57 5.08 17.74 -1.08
C ALA A 57 5.46 19.12 -0.50
N ASP A 58 4.57 19.77 0.24
CA ASP A 58 4.81 21.10 0.79
C ASP A 58 5.63 21.01 2.09
N SER A 59 6.53 21.97 2.31
CA SER A 59 7.36 22.05 3.51
C SER A 59 6.54 22.14 4.81
N ASP A 60 5.35 22.69 4.76
CA ASP A 60 4.46 22.88 5.91
C ASP A 60 3.61 21.65 6.25
N TYR A 61 3.68 20.58 5.43
CA TYR A 61 2.90 19.35 5.65
C TYR A 61 3.21 18.70 7.00
N VAL A 62 4.49 18.36 7.25
CA VAL A 62 4.90 17.72 8.51
C VAL A 62 4.70 18.63 9.72
N PRO A 63 5.09 19.92 9.71
CA PRO A 63 4.80 20.84 10.81
C PRO A 63 3.30 20.90 11.15
N THR A 64 2.43 20.97 10.13
CA THR A 64 0.97 20.99 10.32
C THR A 64 0.46 19.69 10.96
N LEU A 65 0.92 18.54 10.49
CA LEU A 65 0.54 17.25 11.07
C LEU A 65 1.05 17.08 12.51
N LEU A 66 2.27 17.50 12.81
CA LEU A 66 2.82 17.48 14.18
C LEU A 66 1.99 18.35 15.12
N LYS A 67 1.59 19.55 14.69
CA LYS A 67 0.71 20.43 15.44
C LYS A 67 -0.64 19.75 15.72
N LEU A 68 -1.29 19.23 14.68
CA LEU A 68 -2.58 18.55 14.77
C LEU A 68 -2.50 17.33 15.70
N CYS A 69 -1.46 16.50 15.56
CA CYS A 69 -1.26 15.33 16.40
C CYS A 69 -1.09 15.71 17.87
N ARG A 70 -0.39 16.81 18.18
CA ARG A 70 -0.20 17.29 19.54
C ARG A 70 -1.50 17.87 20.12
N GLU A 71 -2.21 18.71 19.38
CA GLU A 71 -3.46 19.36 19.82
C GLU A 71 -4.58 18.35 20.08
N HIS A 72 -4.61 17.26 19.32
CA HIS A 72 -5.63 16.21 19.44
C HIS A 72 -5.13 14.93 20.11
N GLU A 73 -3.95 14.93 20.71
CA GLU A 73 -3.38 13.75 21.40
C GLU A 73 -3.47 12.48 20.54
N VAL A 74 -3.11 12.59 19.25
CA VAL A 74 -3.17 11.47 18.30
C VAL A 74 -2.15 10.41 18.71
N ARG A 75 -2.62 9.19 18.92
CA ARG A 75 -1.76 8.04 19.30
C ARG A 75 -1.26 7.28 18.08
N VAL A 76 -2.06 7.23 17.01
CA VAL A 76 -1.74 6.50 15.77
C VAL A 76 -2.03 7.37 14.57
N LEU A 77 -1.07 7.50 13.66
CA LEU A 77 -1.22 8.15 12.36
C LEU A 77 -1.07 7.10 11.25
N VAL A 78 -2.06 7.01 10.37
CA VAL A 78 -2.12 6.02 9.28
C VAL A 78 -2.10 6.73 7.94
N PRO A 79 -1.00 6.66 7.16
CA PRO A 79 -0.95 7.20 5.81
C PRO A 79 -1.76 6.34 4.83
N ALA A 80 -2.43 6.99 3.87
CA ALA A 80 -3.31 6.30 2.93
C ALA A 80 -2.83 6.32 1.47
N ILE A 81 -1.79 7.10 1.13
CA ILE A 81 -1.25 7.21 -0.24
C ILE A 81 0.27 7.07 -0.26
N ASP A 82 0.81 6.60 -1.39
CA ASP A 82 2.26 6.37 -1.55
C ASP A 82 3.10 7.67 -1.48
N PRO A 83 2.68 8.82 -2.04
CA PRO A 83 3.50 10.04 -2.03
C PRO A 83 3.85 10.60 -0.65
N GLU A 84 3.04 10.31 0.39
CA GLU A 84 3.32 10.82 1.75
C GLU A 84 4.26 9.93 2.55
N LEU A 85 4.50 8.66 2.12
CA LEU A 85 5.28 7.70 2.88
C LEU A 85 6.74 8.13 3.10
N PRO A 86 7.48 8.66 2.10
CA PRO A 86 8.87 9.07 2.29
C PRO A 86 9.02 10.13 3.37
N ILE A 87 8.21 11.19 3.31
CA ILE A 87 8.31 12.29 4.26
C ILE A 87 7.89 11.87 5.67
N LEU A 88 6.86 11.04 5.80
CA LEU A 88 6.40 10.53 7.09
C LEU A 88 7.41 9.53 7.68
N SER A 89 8.00 8.67 6.86
CA SER A 89 9.04 7.74 7.28
C SER A 89 10.29 8.47 7.81
N ALA A 90 10.72 9.53 7.13
CA ALA A 90 11.85 10.36 7.55
C ALA A 90 11.60 11.09 8.90
N HIS A 91 10.34 11.39 9.23
CA HIS A 91 9.97 12.15 10.43
C HIS A 91 9.37 11.30 11.55
N ARG A 92 9.43 9.95 11.46
CA ARG A 92 8.87 9.05 12.50
C ARG A 92 9.33 9.40 13.93
N ALA A 93 10.60 9.77 14.09
CA ALA A 93 11.15 10.14 15.39
C ALA A 93 10.51 11.41 15.97
N ALA A 94 10.20 12.41 15.14
CA ALA A 94 9.54 13.65 15.55
C ALA A 94 8.10 13.39 16.03
N PHE A 95 7.36 12.51 15.34
CA PHE A 95 6.04 12.07 15.78
C PHE A 95 6.11 11.22 17.05
N ALA A 96 7.06 10.31 17.15
CA ALA A 96 7.25 9.49 18.37
C ALA A 96 7.55 10.35 19.60
N ALA A 97 8.32 11.44 19.45
CA ALA A 97 8.64 12.37 20.54
C ALA A 97 7.41 13.08 21.13
N ILE A 98 6.31 13.15 20.39
CA ILE A 98 5.01 13.70 20.86
C ILE A 98 3.99 12.59 21.20
N GLY A 99 4.43 11.33 21.22
CA GLY A 99 3.57 10.20 21.57
C GLY A 99 2.71 9.65 20.42
N THR A 100 2.94 10.08 19.18
CA THR A 100 2.24 9.60 17.99
C THR A 100 3.05 8.51 17.28
N HIS A 101 2.47 7.34 17.09
CA HIS A 101 3.04 6.28 16.26
C HIS A 101 2.57 6.44 14.82
N VAL A 102 3.50 6.65 13.89
CA VAL A 102 3.21 6.67 12.45
C VAL A 102 3.31 5.25 11.89
N VAL A 103 2.21 4.76 11.31
CA VAL A 103 2.11 3.42 10.71
C VAL A 103 2.75 3.44 9.32
N VAL A 104 4.07 3.47 9.29
CA VAL A 104 4.87 3.51 8.06
C VAL A 104 6.14 2.69 8.24
N SER A 105 6.56 2.00 7.20
CA SER A 105 7.84 1.28 7.15
C SER A 105 9.03 2.23 7.25
N GLY A 106 10.21 1.70 7.48
CA GLY A 106 11.44 2.47 7.49
C GLY A 106 11.79 3.07 6.12
N PRO A 107 12.78 4.00 6.10
CA PRO A 107 13.12 4.72 4.88
C PRO A 107 13.56 3.81 3.74
N GLU A 108 14.22 2.68 4.04
CA GLU A 108 14.72 1.75 3.04
C GLU A 108 13.56 1.00 2.35
N ALA A 109 12.66 0.39 3.11
CA ALA A 109 11.49 -0.30 2.57
C ALA A 109 10.56 0.67 1.80
N VAL A 110 10.40 1.89 2.30
CA VAL A 110 9.66 2.93 1.58
C VAL A 110 10.35 3.28 0.26
N ALA A 111 11.68 3.51 0.26
CA ALA A 111 12.41 3.84 -0.97
C ALA A 111 12.35 2.71 -2.01
N VAL A 112 12.40 1.45 -1.57
CA VAL A 112 12.21 0.28 -2.46
C VAL A 112 10.79 0.28 -3.04
N SER A 113 9.76 0.52 -2.22
CA SER A 113 8.35 0.51 -2.70
C SER A 113 8.01 1.67 -3.64
N GLN A 114 8.71 2.80 -3.54
CA GLN A 114 8.45 3.98 -4.37
C GLN A 114 9.03 3.88 -5.78
N ASP A 115 10.12 3.15 -5.99
CA ASP A 115 10.81 3.03 -7.28
C ASP A 115 10.71 1.60 -7.82
N LYS A 116 9.96 1.42 -8.91
CA LYS A 116 9.72 0.10 -9.54
C LYS A 116 11.00 -0.57 -10.05
N GLY A 117 12.00 0.23 -10.49
CA GLY A 117 13.32 -0.30 -10.86
C GLY A 117 14.03 -0.88 -9.65
N ARG A 118 14.10 -0.12 -8.55
CA ARG A 118 14.68 -0.57 -7.29
C ARG A 118 13.91 -1.75 -6.68
N THR A 119 12.57 -1.75 -6.78
CA THR A 119 11.75 -2.91 -6.39
C THR A 119 12.21 -4.18 -7.12
N ALA A 120 12.35 -4.12 -8.44
CA ALA A 120 12.78 -5.28 -9.25
C ALA A 120 14.20 -5.74 -8.87
N GLU A 121 15.14 -4.83 -8.68
CA GLU A 121 16.51 -5.14 -8.29
C GLU A 121 16.58 -5.83 -6.91
N VAL A 122 15.91 -5.27 -5.90
CA VAL A 122 15.91 -5.80 -4.53
C VAL A 122 15.20 -7.15 -4.45
N LEU A 123 14.07 -7.32 -5.13
CA LEU A 123 13.35 -8.58 -5.19
C LEU A 123 14.22 -9.68 -5.83
N LEU A 124 14.86 -9.37 -6.96
CA LEU A 124 15.73 -10.32 -7.64
C LEU A 124 16.93 -10.71 -6.77
N ALA A 125 17.58 -9.73 -6.13
CA ALA A 125 18.69 -10.00 -5.20
C ALA A 125 18.28 -10.86 -3.99
N SER A 126 17.00 -10.79 -3.60
CA SER A 126 16.43 -11.59 -2.51
C SER A 126 15.85 -12.93 -2.98
N GLY A 127 16.09 -13.31 -4.22
CA GLY A 127 15.59 -14.57 -4.80
C GLY A 127 14.06 -14.59 -5.03
N ILE A 128 13.42 -13.43 -5.06
CA ILE A 128 11.99 -13.29 -5.38
C ILE A 128 11.86 -12.98 -6.86
N ALA A 129 11.11 -13.80 -7.59
CA ALA A 129 10.92 -13.63 -9.02
C ALA A 129 10.16 -12.33 -9.32
N THR A 130 10.66 -11.59 -10.31
CA THR A 130 10.10 -10.36 -10.84
C THR A 130 10.24 -10.37 -12.37
N PRO A 131 9.33 -9.75 -13.15
CA PRO A 131 9.52 -9.65 -14.59
C PRO A 131 10.83 -8.93 -14.90
N ARG A 132 11.54 -9.36 -15.93
CA ARG A 132 12.79 -8.70 -16.34
C ARG A 132 12.53 -7.22 -16.60
N THR A 133 13.33 -6.39 -15.98
CA THR A 133 13.15 -4.94 -15.95
C THR A 133 14.44 -4.25 -16.33
N LEU A 134 14.36 -3.23 -17.17
CA LEU A 134 15.47 -2.34 -17.54
C LEU A 134 15.06 -0.89 -17.29
N SER A 135 16.03 -0.01 -17.09
CA SER A 135 15.77 1.44 -17.28
C SER A 135 15.35 1.69 -18.73
N LEU A 136 14.57 2.73 -18.99
CA LEU A 136 14.22 3.08 -20.37
C LEU A 136 15.48 3.40 -21.19
N ALA A 137 16.49 4.02 -20.59
CA ALA A 137 17.78 4.30 -21.24
C ALA A 137 18.47 2.99 -21.71
N ASP A 138 18.58 2.00 -20.82
CA ASP A 138 19.19 0.70 -21.16
C ASP A 138 18.38 -0.06 -22.22
N TYR A 139 17.05 0.01 -22.13
CA TYR A 139 16.18 -0.62 -23.12
C TYR A 139 16.32 0.02 -24.51
N LEU A 140 16.34 1.34 -24.62
CA LEU A 140 16.53 2.03 -25.89
C LEU A 140 17.90 1.75 -26.51
N HIS A 141 18.94 1.57 -25.68
CA HIS A 141 20.27 1.18 -26.13
C HIS A 141 20.33 -0.27 -26.65
N ALA A 142 19.62 -1.19 -26.02
CA ALA A 142 19.64 -2.62 -26.34
C ALA A 142 18.26 -3.28 -26.18
N PRO A 143 17.29 -2.99 -27.08
CA PRO A 143 15.90 -3.46 -26.93
C PRO A 143 15.75 -4.97 -26.87
N LYS A 144 16.62 -5.71 -27.57
CA LYS A 144 16.63 -7.20 -27.61
C LYS A 144 16.95 -7.86 -26.26
N ARG A 145 17.33 -7.09 -25.23
CA ARG A 145 17.57 -7.62 -23.89
C ARG A 145 16.27 -8.03 -23.15
N LEU A 146 15.11 -7.50 -23.58
CA LEU A 146 13.80 -7.93 -23.11
C LEU A 146 13.04 -8.66 -24.21
N GLN A 147 12.23 -9.64 -23.79
CA GLN A 147 11.32 -10.33 -24.70
C GLN A 147 10.00 -9.56 -24.80
N HIS A 148 9.51 -9.35 -26.03
CA HIS A 148 8.18 -8.78 -26.24
C HIS A 148 7.07 -9.81 -25.97
N PRO A 149 5.90 -9.36 -25.52
CA PRO A 149 5.51 -7.95 -25.30
C PRO A 149 6.17 -7.32 -24.07
N VAL A 150 6.37 -5.99 -24.12
CA VAL A 150 6.89 -5.20 -22.99
C VAL A 150 5.92 -4.11 -22.58
N ILE A 151 6.12 -3.56 -21.38
CA ILE A 151 5.35 -2.46 -20.83
C ILE A 151 6.31 -1.41 -20.25
N ALA A 152 6.14 -0.15 -20.65
CA ALA A 152 6.86 0.97 -20.05
C ALA A 152 6.00 1.59 -18.94
N LYS A 153 6.62 1.84 -17.79
CA LYS A 153 5.96 2.37 -16.60
C LYS A 153 6.79 3.52 -16.03
N PRO A 154 6.18 4.60 -15.52
CA PRO A 154 6.92 5.54 -14.68
C PRO A 154 7.59 4.80 -13.51
N ARG A 155 8.85 5.16 -13.22
CA ARG A 155 9.61 4.59 -12.08
C ARG A 155 8.85 4.78 -10.77
N THR A 156 8.30 5.97 -10.59
CA THR A 156 7.50 6.35 -9.42
C THR A 156 6.04 6.57 -9.80
N GLY A 157 5.16 6.62 -8.80
CA GLY A 157 3.73 6.83 -9.03
C GLY A 157 2.91 5.54 -8.95
N SER A 158 1.58 5.70 -8.94
CA SER A 158 0.59 4.65 -8.68
C SER A 158 -0.62 4.78 -9.61
N ALA A 159 -1.65 3.95 -9.42
CA ALA A 159 -2.92 4.00 -10.14
C ALA A 159 -2.81 3.82 -11.66
N SER A 160 -1.80 3.10 -12.15
CA SER A 160 -1.59 2.80 -13.58
C SER A 160 -1.48 4.05 -14.49
N GLN A 161 -1.12 5.21 -13.94
CA GLN A 161 -0.93 6.43 -14.72
C GLN A 161 0.38 6.37 -15.51
N GLY A 162 0.38 6.91 -16.74
CA GLY A 162 1.56 7.01 -17.58
C GLY A 162 2.10 5.67 -18.13
N ILE A 163 1.34 4.59 -18.02
CA ILE A 163 1.72 3.29 -18.59
C ILE A 163 1.58 3.29 -20.09
N VAL A 164 2.60 2.80 -20.78
CA VAL A 164 2.63 2.62 -22.25
C VAL A 164 2.89 1.16 -22.59
N ARG A 165 2.14 0.62 -23.54
CA ARG A 165 2.37 -0.71 -24.11
C ARG A 165 2.85 -0.52 -25.55
N PRO A 166 4.17 -0.45 -25.79
CA PRO A 166 4.72 -0.16 -27.10
C PRO A 166 4.73 -1.38 -27.99
N ASN A 167 4.52 -1.19 -29.28
CA ASN A 167 4.75 -2.21 -30.30
C ASN A 167 6.22 -2.24 -30.75
N SER A 168 6.94 -1.12 -30.57
CA SER A 168 8.36 -1.02 -30.88
C SER A 168 9.09 -0.08 -29.91
N ALA A 169 10.43 -0.15 -29.89
CA ALA A 169 11.24 0.72 -29.05
C ALA A 169 11.15 2.20 -29.44
N GLU A 170 10.93 2.48 -30.73
CA GLU A 170 10.82 3.82 -31.30
C GLU A 170 9.66 4.60 -30.67
N GLU A 171 8.56 3.94 -30.33
CA GLU A 171 7.40 4.57 -29.65
C GLU A 171 7.73 5.15 -28.28
N LEU A 172 8.80 4.68 -27.63
CA LEU A 172 9.23 5.12 -26.32
C LEU A 172 10.25 6.26 -26.34
N THR A 173 10.77 6.65 -27.52
CA THR A 173 11.82 7.67 -27.65
C THR A 173 11.37 9.08 -27.21
N THR A 174 10.06 9.32 -27.14
CA THR A 174 9.50 10.60 -26.68
C THR A 174 9.40 10.70 -25.15
N LEU A 175 9.57 9.58 -24.42
CA LEU A 175 9.54 9.56 -22.97
C LEU A 175 10.89 9.96 -22.40
N ASN A 176 10.89 10.60 -21.22
CA ASN A 176 12.14 10.89 -20.51
C ASN A 176 12.77 9.58 -19.99
N PRO A 177 13.99 9.21 -20.45
CA PRO A 177 14.61 7.94 -20.08
C PRO A 177 14.91 7.77 -18.57
N GLN A 178 14.99 8.87 -17.82
CA GLN A 178 15.25 8.84 -16.37
C GLN A 178 13.99 8.49 -15.56
N ASP A 179 12.80 8.76 -16.11
CA ASP A 179 11.54 8.67 -15.39
C ASP A 179 10.83 7.33 -15.62
N TYR A 180 11.32 6.49 -16.54
CA TYR A 180 10.65 5.25 -16.94
C TYR A 180 11.53 4.01 -16.77
N ILE A 181 10.85 2.90 -16.49
CA ILE A 181 11.36 1.54 -16.65
C ILE A 181 10.62 0.86 -17.80
N VAL A 182 11.25 -0.13 -18.41
CA VAL A 182 10.63 -1.07 -19.35
C VAL A 182 10.72 -2.47 -18.76
N GLN A 183 9.62 -3.18 -18.77
CA GLN A 183 9.46 -4.47 -18.12
C GLN A 183 8.81 -5.46 -19.07
N GLU A 184 9.22 -6.73 -19.07
CA GLU A 184 8.50 -7.79 -19.79
C GLU A 184 7.05 -7.85 -19.33
N LEU A 185 6.12 -7.85 -20.26
CA LEU A 185 4.70 -7.97 -19.93
C LEU A 185 4.36 -9.43 -19.68
N TRP A 186 3.99 -9.71 -18.44
CA TRP A 186 3.49 -11.02 -18.07
C TRP A 186 1.97 -11.07 -18.19
N GLU A 187 1.46 -12.13 -18.79
CA GLU A 187 0.04 -12.45 -18.81
C GLU A 187 -0.27 -13.56 -17.82
N GLY A 188 -1.44 -13.49 -17.20
CA GLY A 188 -1.86 -14.45 -16.18
C GLY A 188 -2.87 -13.85 -15.20
N ARG A 189 -3.14 -14.58 -14.13
CA ARG A 189 -4.03 -14.10 -13.07
C ARG A 189 -3.28 -13.11 -12.19
N GLU A 190 -3.91 -11.97 -11.94
CA GLU A 190 -3.33 -10.92 -11.10
C GLU A 190 -3.76 -11.10 -9.65
N PHE A 191 -2.79 -11.02 -8.75
CA PHE A 191 -2.99 -11.10 -7.31
C PHE A 191 -2.50 -9.84 -6.61
N THR A 192 -3.18 -9.48 -5.54
CA THR A 192 -2.63 -8.64 -4.48
C THR A 192 -2.48 -9.47 -3.22
N VAL A 193 -1.34 -9.40 -2.57
CA VAL A 193 -1.11 -10.03 -1.27
C VAL A 193 -0.99 -8.94 -0.23
N ASN A 194 -1.95 -8.87 0.71
CA ASN A 194 -1.85 -7.99 1.86
C ASN A 194 -0.95 -8.66 2.90
N VAL A 195 0.00 -7.92 3.44
CA VAL A 195 0.99 -8.42 4.40
C VAL A 195 1.00 -7.52 5.63
N PHE A 196 1.12 -8.11 6.80
CA PHE A 196 1.25 -7.38 8.06
C PHE A 196 2.58 -7.68 8.73
N PHE A 197 3.32 -6.62 9.01
CA PHE A 197 4.49 -6.63 9.87
C PHE A 197 4.14 -6.01 11.22
N ASP A 198 4.47 -6.70 12.31
CA ASP A 198 4.31 -6.13 13.64
C ASP A 198 5.33 -4.99 13.90
N ARG A 199 5.16 -4.27 14.98
CA ARG A 199 6.06 -3.16 15.36
C ARG A 199 7.53 -3.57 15.52
N ALA A 200 7.80 -4.86 15.73
CA ALA A 200 9.15 -5.41 15.80
C ALA A 200 9.71 -5.80 14.42
N GLY A 201 9.00 -5.52 13.34
CA GLY A 201 9.39 -5.85 11.98
C GLY A 201 9.22 -7.33 11.62
N ARG A 202 8.48 -8.11 12.42
CA ARG A 202 8.22 -9.52 12.13
C ARG A 202 6.98 -9.65 11.27
N MET A 203 7.10 -10.33 10.15
CA MET A 203 5.95 -10.66 9.31
C MET A 203 5.03 -11.63 10.06
N ARG A 204 3.73 -11.32 10.10
CA ARG A 204 2.74 -12.05 10.91
C ARG A 204 1.63 -12.68 10.09
N CYS A 205 1.31 -12.12 8.94
CA CYS A 205 0.20 -12.58 8.13
C CYS A 205 0.38 -12.20 6.67
N ALA A 206 -0.06 -13.07 5.76
CA ALA A 206 -0.12 -12.83 4.33
C ALA A 206 -1.45 -13.31 3.76
N VAL A 207 -2.20 -12.41 3.12
CA VAL A 207 -3.52 -12.71 2.55
C VAL A 207 -3.53 -12.46 1.05
N PRO A 208 -3.24 -13.48 0.22
CA PRO A 208 -3.42 -13.39 -1.21
C PRO A 208 -4.90 -13.29 -1.59
N HIS A 209 -5.21 -12.38 -2.50
CA HIS A 209 -6.50 -12.34 -3.18
C HIS A 209 -6.33 -12.13 -4.68
N GLU A 210 -7.07 -12.89 -5.45
CA GLU A 210 -7.13 -12.77 -6.91
C GLU A 210 -7.95 -11.54 -7.27
N ARG A 211 -7.45 -10.73 -8.20
CA ARG A 211 -8.09 -9.54 -8.73
C ARG A 211 -8.94 -9.93 -9.94
N LEU A 212 -10.21 -10.24 -9.70
CA LEU A 212 -11.14 -10.65 -10.76
C LEU A 212 -11.51 -9.50 -11.68
N GLU A 213 -11.58 -8.28 -11.13
CA GLU A 213 -11.84 -7.06 -11.88
C GLU A 213 -11.16 -5.88 -11.18
N VAL A 214 -10.55 -5.01 -11.99
CA VAL A 214 -9.84 -3.81 -11.55
C VAL A 214 -10.55 -2.58 -12.12
N ARG A 215 -10.77 -1.56 -11.28
CA ARG A 215 -11.33 -0.26 -11.66
C ARG A 215 -10.44 0.85 -11.11
N ALA A 216 -9.94 1.71 -11.99
CA ALA A 216 -9.03 2.80 -11.63
C ALA A 216 -7.82 2.35 -10.78
N GLY A 217 -7.19 1.21 -11.15
CA GLY A 217 -6.03 0.65 -10.46
C GLY A 217 -6.33 -0.09 -9.15
N GLU A 218 -7.56 -0.04 -8.63
CA GLU A 218 -7.97 -0.77 -7.43
C GLU A 218 -8.84 -1.98 -7.75
N VAL A 219 -8.72 -3.03 -6.93
CA VAL A 219 -9.58 -4.22 -7.07
C VAL A 219 -11.03 -3.84 -6.79
N SER A 220 -11.92 -4.08 -7.75
CA SER A 220 -13.36 -3.90 -7.61
C SER A 220 -14.08 -5.22 -7.33
N LYS A 221 -13.61 -6.32 -7.89
CA LYS A 221 -14.03 -7.67 -7.55
C LYS A 221 -12.81 -8.53 -7.26
N GLY A 222 -12.81 -9.22 -6.14
CA GLY A 222 -11.70 -10.06 -5.73
C GLY A 222 -12.14 -11.21 -4.86
N VAL A 223 -11.31 -12.23 -4.78
CA VAL A 223 -11.56 -13.43 -3.97
C VAL A 223 -10.29 -13.86 -3.25
N THR A 224 -10.37 -14.11 -1.94
CA THR A 224 -9.23 -14.65 -1.18
C THR A 224 -8.90 -16.05 -1.63
N ARG A 225 -7.60 -16.32 -1.83
CA ARG A 225 -7.09 -17.62 -2.28
C ARG A 225 -5.85 -18.00 -1.48
N ARG A 226 -5.81 -19.18 -0.87
CA ARG A 226 -4.54 -19.77 -0.44
C ARG A 226 -3.71 -20.05 -1.68
N HIS A 227 -2.48 -19.55 -1.67
CA HIS A 227 -1.53 -19.73 -2.77
C HIS A 227 -0.11 -19.91 -2.18
N PRO A 228 0.35 -21.16 -1.97
CA PRO A 228 1.57 -21.43 -1.23
C PRO A 228 2.80 -20.65 -1.72
N GLN A 229 2.97 -20.51 -3.04
CA GLN A 229 4.10 -19.76 -3.59
C GLN A 229 4.02 -18.25 -3.31
N LEU A 230 2.81 -17.64 -3.35
CA LEU A 230 2.65 -16.21 -3.00
C LEU A 230 2.83 -15.99 -1.49
N GLU A 231 2.38 -16.93 -0.68
CA GLU A 231 2.60 -16.92 0.77
C GLU A 231 4.10 -17.08 1.06
N GLU A 232 4.81 -17.98 0.37
CA GLU A 232 6.28 -18.12 0.47
C GLU A 232 7.01 -16.82 0.11
N VAL A 233 6.60 -16.14 -0.97
CA VAL A 233 7.13 -14.81 -1.32
C VAL A 233 6.95 -13.83 -0.17
N ALA A 234 5.76 -13.78 0.45
CA ALA A 234 5.50 -12.90 1.58
C ALA A 234 6.45 -13.18 2.75
N TRP A 235 6.71 -14.46 3.07
CA TRP A 235 7.65 -14.86 4.13
C TRP A 235 9.12 -14.55 3.81
N ARG A 236 9.47 -14.30 2.55
CA ARG A 236 10.80 -13.85 2.12
C ARG A 236 10.97 -12.33 2.13
N LEU A 237 9.87 -11.54 2.17
CA LEU A 237 9.94 -10.07 2.16
C LEU A 237 10.79 -9.47 3.28
N PRO A 238 10.86 -10.01 4.52
CA PRO A 238 11.73 -9.46 5.55
C PRO A 238 13.21 -9.40 5.15
N ALA A 239 13.68 -10.28 4.28
CA ALA A 239 15.06 -10.25 3.75
C ALA A 239 15.24 -9.14 2.70
N ALA A 240 14.19 -8.81 1.95
CA ALA A 240 14.19 -7.75 0.93
C ALA A 240 13.91 -6.36 1.52
N LEU A 241 13.14 -6.30 2.61
CA LEU A 241 12.63 -5.07 3.23
C LEU A 241 12.93 -5.11 4.74
N SER A 242 14.19 -4.92 5.12
CA SER A 242 14.68 -5.13 6.50
C SER A 242 14.06 -4.21 7.56
N ASP A 243 13.54 -3.04 7.16
CA ASP A 243 12.88 -2.06 8.03
C ASP A 243 11.37 -1.92 7.76
N ALA A 244 10.76 -2.97 7.16
CA ALA A 244 9.32 -3.05 6.97
C ALA A 244 8.58 -3.07 8.30
N ALA A 245 7.48 -2.33 8.37
CA ALA A 245 6.61 -2.27 9.55
C ALA A 245 5.18 -1.92 9.14
N GLY A 246 4.19 -2.42 9.87
CA GLY A 246 2.79 -2.19 9.62
C GLY A 246 2.26 -2.92 8.38
N PRO A 247 1.15 -2.45 7.81
CA PRO A 247 0.55 -3.04 6.61
C PRO A 247 1.32 -2.66 5.37
N LEU A 248 1.50 -3.62 4.50
CA LEU A 248 1.91 -3.41 3.12
C LEU A 248 1.15 -4.35 2.19
N CYS A 249 1.25 -4.15 0.90
CA CYS A 249 0.82 -5.14 -0.07
C CYS A 249 1.77 -5.20 -1.25
N PHE A 250 1.87 -6.37 -1.86
CA PHE A 250 2.53 -6.52 -3.15
C PHE A 250 1.57 -7.08 -4.20
N GLN A 251 1.90 -6.83 -5.46
CA GLN A 251 1.14 -7.32 -6.60
C GLN A 251 1.99 -8.30 -7.40
N ALA A 252 1.36 -9.39 -7.84
CA ALA A 252 2.03 -10.44 -8.59
C ALA A 252 1.14 -10.96 -9.71
N ILE A 253 1.78 -11.45 -10.78
CA ILE A 253 1.14 -12.25 -11.82
C ILE A 253 1.43 -13.73 -11.56
N VAL A 254 0.42 -14.55 -11.71
CA VAL A 254 0.51 -16.02 -11.72
C VAL A 254 0.12 -16.49 -13.10
N ARG A 255 1.07 -17.05 -13.84
CA ARG A 255 0.85 -17.66 -15.15
C ARG A 255 0.14 -19.01 -15.03
N ASP A 256 -0.46 -19.46 -16.10
CA ASP A 256 -1.07 -20.81 -16.17
C ASP A 256 -0.04 -21.94 -16.01
N SER A 257 1.23 -21.66 -16.32
CA SER A 257 2.37 -22.57 -16.03
C SER A 257 2.66 -22.75 -14.54
N GLY A 258 2.08 -21.90 -13.67
CA GLY A 258 2.36 -21.84 -12.24
C GLY A 258 3.53 -20.93 -11.87
N GLU A 259 4.20 -20.30 -12.85
CA GLU A 259 5.22 -19.28 -12.57
C GLU A 259 4.59 -18.04 -11.96
N ILE A 260 5.29 -17.43 -11.00
CA ILE A 260 4.86 -16.19 -10.37
C ILE A 260 5.93 -15.10 -10.54
N ALA A 261 5.50 -13.85 -10.64
CA ALA A 261 6.41 -12.72 -10.61
C ALA A 261 5.76 -11.53 -9.88
N VAL A 262 6.50 -10.96 -8.93
CA VAL A 262 6.11 -9.74 -8.21
C VAL A 262 6.53 -8.52 -9.01
N PHE A 263 5.63 -7.59 -9.23
CA PHE A 263 5.93 -6.41 -10.06
C PHE A 263 5.72 -5.06 -9.37
N GLU A 264 5.15 -5.06 -8.17
CA GLU A 264 4.90 -3.83 -7.40
C GLU A 264 4.78 -4.13 -5.90
N ILE A 265 5.33 -3.25 -5.06
CA ILE A 265 5.14 -3.23 -3.60
C ILE A 265 4.59 -1.87 -3.22
N ASN A 266 3.59 -1.85 -2.32
CA ASN A 266 3.01 -0.65 -1.76
C ASN A 266 3.11 -0.73 -0.24
N ALA A 267 3.94 0.11 0.40
CA ALA A 267 4.24 0.07 1.84
C ALA A 267 3.15 0.75 2.68
N ARG A 268 1.90 0.41 2.44
CA ARG A 268 0.69 0.93 3.09
C ARG A 268 -0.48 -0.04 2.95
N PHE A 269 -1.61 0.29 3.55
CA PHE A 269 -2.87 -0.43 3.27
C PHE A 269 -3.23 -0.40 1.78
N GLY A 270 -3.40 -1.58 1.20
CA GLY A 270 -3.90 -1.72 -0.16
C GLY A 270 -5.38 -1.39 -0.27
N GLY A 271 -5.85 -0.98 -1.46
CA GLY A 271 -7.28 -0.77 -1.71
C GLY A 271 -8.14 -2.04 -1.51
N GLY A 272 -7.53 -3.22 -1.66
CA GLY A 272 -8.18 -4.52 -1.41
C GLY A 272 -8.16 -4.99 0.04
N PHE A 273 -7.55 -4.25 0.98
CA PHE A 273 -7.45 -4.64 2.39
C PHE A 273 -8.81 -5.01 3.05
N PRO A 274 -9.94 -4.34 2.77
CA PRO A 274 -11.23 -4.73 3.36
C PRO A 274 -11.59 -6.20 3.12
N LEU A 275 -11.14 -6.79 2.02
CA LEU A 275 -11.34 -8.22 1.76
C LEU A 275 -10.50 -9.09 2.71
N ALA A 276 -9.25 -8.73 2.96
CA ALA A 276 -8.39 -9.41 3.93
C ALA A 276 -8.96 -9.31 5.36
N HIS A 277 -9.40 -8.10 5.76
CA HIS A 277 -10.04 -7.86 7.05
C HIS A 277 -11.27 -8.77 7.25
N ARG A 278 -12.19 -8.79 6.29
CA ARG A 278 -13.38 -9.64 6.33
C ARG A 278 -13.07 -11.14 6.25
N ALA A 279 -11.94 -11.51 5.70
CA ALA A 279 -11.49 -12.89 5.70
C ALA A 279 -10.96 -13.36 7.07
N GLY A 280 -10.74 -12.48 8.03
CA GLY A 280 -10.23 -12.80 9.36
C GLY A 280 -8.79 -12.37 9.62
N ALA A 281 -8.24 -11.49 8.77
CA ALA A 281 -6.93 -10.86 8.97
C ALA A 281 -7.11 -9.37 9.30
N PRO A 282 -7.51 -9.02 10.53
CA PRO A 282 -7.86 -7.67 10.92
C PRO A 282 -6.61 -6.85 11.29
N PHE A 283 -5.81 -6.41 10.29
CA PHE A 283 -4.60 -5.62 10.51
C PHE A 283 -4.87 -4.35 11.32
N THR A 284 -6.06 -3.77 11.18
CA THR A 284 -6.52 -2.61 11.95
C THR A 284 -6.63 -2.93 13.44
N ARG A 285 -7.14 -4.11 13.80
CA ARG A 285 -7.16 -4.59 15.20
C ARG A 285 -5.76 -4.74 15.75
N TRP A 286 -4.86 -5.37 15.01
CA TRP A 286 -3.49 -5.61 15.46
C TRP A 286 -2.71 -4.32 15.70
N LEU A 287 -2.93 -3.30 14.86
CA LEU A 287 -2.39 -1.96 15.09
C LEU A 287 -2.96 -1.29 16.35
N LEU A 288 -4.26 -1.47 16.62
CA LEU A 288 -4.88 -0.95 17.84
C LEU A 288 -4.35 -1.67 19.07
N GLU A 289 -4.20 -2.98 19.07
CA GLU A 289 -3.58 -3.77 20.14
C GLU A 289 -2.18 -3.27 20.45
N GLU A 290 -1.34 -3.07 19.42
CA GLU A 290 0.01 -2.50 19.58
C GLU A 290 -0.01 -1.07 20.13
N ALA A 291 -0.99 -0.26 19.72
CA ALA A 291 -1.11 1.14 20.16
C ALA A 291 -1.48 1.28 21.64
N ILE A 292 -2.24 0.32 22.17
CA ILE A 292 -2.62 0.29 23.60
C ILE A 292 -1.64 -0.53 24.46
N GLY A 293 -0.54 -1.03 23.84
CA GLY A 293 0.49 -1.80 24.55
C GLY A 293 0.10 -3.24 24.86
N CYS A 294 -0.93 -3.78 24.20
CA CYS A 294 -1.29 -5.18 24.31
C CYS A 294 -0.40 -6.05 23.40
N GLN A 295 -0.25 -7.32 23.78
CA GLN A 295 0.34 -8.30 22.87
C GLN A 295 -0.58 -8.46 21.65
N THR A 296 -0.02 -8.32 20.47
CA THR A 296 -0.79 -8.49 19.23
C THR A 296 -1.28 -9.93 19.07
N THR A 297 -2.55 -10.06 18.67
CA THR A 297 -3.18 -11.35 18.32
C THR A 297 -2.91 -11.75 16.87
N ALA A 298 -1.99 -11.07 16.18
CA ALA A 298 -1.70 -11.28 14.76
C ALA A 298 -1.30 -12.74 14.47
N ALA A 299 -2.05 -13.37 13.57
CA ALA A 299 -1.89 -14.75 13.12
C ALA A 299 -2.19 -14.86 11.62
N ASP A 300 -1.64 -15.88 10.96
CA ASP A 300 -1.92 -16.17 9.54
C ASP A 300 -3.11 -17.13 9.36
N GLU A 301 -4.16 -16.86 10.11
CA GLU A 301 -5.42 -17.62 10.09
C GLU A 301 -6.52 -16.77 9.47
N TRP A 302 -6.91 -17.10 8.24
CA TRP A 302 -7.94 -16.38 7.51
C TRP A 302 -8.68 -17.29 6.54
N ARG A 303 -9.90 -16.87 6.16
CA ARG A 303 -10.81 -17.64 5.29
C ARG A 303 -10.45 -17.48 3.82
N THR A 304 -10.19 -18.58 3.13
CA THR A 304 -10.08 -18.64 1.67
C THR A 304 -11.49 -18.69 1.01
N GLY A 305 -11.58 -18.24 -0.24
CA GLY A 305 -12.83 -18.29 -1.02
C GLY A 305 -13.82 -17.16 -0.68
N LEU A 306 -13.48 -16.23 0.20
CA LEU A 306 -14.32 -15.05 0.43
C LEU A 306 -14.23 -14.13 -0.79
N THR A 307 -15.40 -13.78 -1.34
CA THR A 307 -15.50 -12.86 -2.48
C THR A 307 -15.96 -11.49 -2.04
N MET A 308 -15.29 -10.46 -2.55
CA MET A 308 -15.67 -9.06 -2.41
C MET A 308 -16.17 -8.52 -3.75
N LEU A 309 -17.35 -7.93 -3.74
CA LEU A 309 -17.90 -7.13 -4.84
C LEU A 309 -18.06 -5.70 -4.33
N ARG A 310 -17.29 -4.76 -4.85
CA ARG A 310 -17.42 -3.34 -4.51
C ARG A 310 -18.55 -2.72 -5.31
N TYR A 311 -19.24 -1.80 -4.68
CA TYR A 311 -20.25 -0.94 -5.31
C TYR A 311 -20.00 0.51 -4.91
N ASP A 312 -20.53 1.44 -5.68
CA ASP A 312 -20.43 2.86 -5.38
C ASP A 312 -21.45 3.23 -4.28
N ALA A 313 -20.99 4.02 -3.31
CA ALA A 313 -21.85 4.62 -2.28
C ALA A 313 -21.62 6.14 -2.27
N ALA A 314 -22.60 6.90 -1.78
CA ALA A 314 -22.54 8.34 -1.70
C ALA A 314 -22.63 8.82 -0.25
N VAL A 315 -22.00 9.94 0.03
CA VAL A 315 -22.16 10.69 1.28
C VAL A 315 -22.83 12.00 0.93
N PHE A 316 -23.88 12.35 1.67
CA PHE A 316 -24.65 13.58 1.50
C PHE A 316 -24.42 14.48 2.72
N PHE A 317 -24.24 15.77 2.50
CA PHE A 317 -24.06 16.79 3.54
C PHE A 317 -24.50 18.14 3.01
N ASP A 318 -25.01 18.99 3.91
CA ASP A 318 -25.31 20.37 3.61
C ASP A 318 -24.05 21.24 3.81
N GLU A 319 -23.93 22.37 3.06
CA GLU A 319 -22.83 23.32 3.19
C GLU A 319 -22.96 24.18 4.46
#